data_66cd3f9bc979042a4259f781060d1b5c
#
_entry.id   66cd3f9bc979042a4259f781060d1b5c
#
_cell.length_a   1.000
_cell.length_b   1.000
_cell.length_c   1.000
_cell.angle_alpha   90.00
_cell.angle_beta   90.00
_cell.angle_gamma   90.00
#
_symmetry.space_group_name_H-M   'P 1'
#
loop_
_entity.id
_entity.type
_entity.pdbx_description
1 polymer ?
#
loop_
_entity_poly.entity_id
_entity_poly.type
_entity_poly.pdbx_seq_one_letter_code
_entity_poly.pdbx_strand_id
1 'polypeptide(L)'
;FMLYAALLRDQGLSQLPYLLAVTVFATAALMRVHAGSTGDSGREVLQRAAVLLLQALPLALLMFLLFPRLPGPFWGIAAGDSARTGLGDEMTPGDISDLSVSGDVAFRVRFFGPLPPPALRYWRGPVLHEFDGRSWRRPRAQSFPEQPVEYVGEPVDYQITLEPTDRPWITALDVPAEWPARQAYRSYDFQLVAPRRLTDVSSYRLRSYPRYVAGKALPQTLRATDTRWLPSTTK
;
A
#
# COMPACT_ATOMS: atom_id res chain seq x y z
N PHE A 1 -27.26 13.02 -3.77
CA PHE A 1 -26.32 11.88 -3.73
C PHE A 1 -25.50 11.79 -5.01
N MET A 2 -26.11 11.83 -6.21
CA MET A 2 -25.37 11.74 -7.48
C MET A 2 -24.39 12.90 -7.73
N LEU A 3 -24.70 14.11 -7.27
CA LEU A 3 -23.80 15.27 -7.37
C LEU A 3 -22.53 15.10 -6.51
N TYR A 4 -22.66 14.52 -5.31
CA TYR A 4 -21.52 14.21 -4.45
C TYR A 4 -20.63 13.11 -5.04
N ALA A 5 -21.21 12.10 -5.69
CA ALA A 5 -20.46 11.05 -6.34
C ALA A 5 -19.65 11.54 -7.55
N ALA A 6 -20.19 12.50 -8.30
CA ALA A 6 -19.46 13.14 -9.41
C ALA A 6 -18.28 14.01 -8.91
N LEU A 7 -18.41 14.61 -7.74
CA LEU A 7 -17.39 15.45 -7.08
C LEU A 7 -16.18 14.64 -6.60
N LEU A 8 -16.40 13.37 -6.26
CA LEU A 8 -15.35 12.46 -5.79
C LEU A 8 -14.55 11.82 -6.94
N ARG A 9 -15.08 11.86 -8.15
CA ARG A 9 -14.46 11.19 -9.31
C ARG A 9 -13.40 12.05 -10.01
N ASP A 10 -13.55 13.38 -10.00
CA ASP A 10 -12.65 14.26 -10.74
C ASP A 10 -12.51 15.61 -10.01
N GLN A 11 -11.34 15.84 -9.42
CA GLN A 11 -11.06 17.00 -8.55
C GLN A 11 -10.31 18.13 -9.31
N GLY A 12 -10.52 18.24 -10.62
CA GLY A 12 -9.91 19.28 -11.44
C GLY A 12 -10.45 20.68 -11.13
N LEU A 13 -9.57 21.67 -11.05
CA LEU A 13 -9.92 23.09 -10.86
C LEU A 13 -10.91 23.62 -11.91
N SER A 14 -10.97 23.00 -13.07
CA SER A 14 -11.91 23.32 -14.16
C SER A 14 -13.38 23.10 -13.80
N GLN A 15 -13.67 22.30 -12.77
CA GLN A 15 -15.04 21.98 -12.35
C GLN A 15 -15.59 22.97 -11.28
N LEU A 16 -14.73 23.82 -10.70
CA LEU A 16 -15.14 24.78 -9.66
C LEU A 16 -16.31 25.67 -10.08
N PRO A 17 -16.36 26.31 -11.28
CA PRO A 17 -17.49 27.16 -11.65
C PRO A 17 -18.80 26.38 -11.79
N TYR A 18 -18.74 25.17 -12.27
CA TYR A 18 -19.89 24.28 -12.36
C TYR A 18 -20.45 23.93 -10.96
N LEU A 19 -19.58 23.54 -10.05
CA LEU A 19 -19.95 23.20 -8.67
C LEU A 19 -20.56 24.40 -7.94
N LEU A 20 -19.99 25.57 -8.13
CA LEU A 20 -20.49 26.82 -7.54
C LEU A 20 -21.88 27.15 -8.06
N ALA A 21 -22.11 27.05 -9.36
CA ALA A 21 -23.42 27.25 -9.96
C ALA A 21 -24.45 26.25 -9.42
N VAL A 22 -24.11 24.96 -9.38
CA VAL A 22 -25.01 23.91 -8.83
C VAL A 22 -25.33 24.16 -7.37
N THR A 23 -24.37 24.60 -6.55
CA THR A 23 -24.60 24.91 -5.13
C THR A 23 -25.55 26.08 -4.98
N VAL A 24 -25.40 27.14 -5.77
CA VAL A 24 -26.32 28.29 -5.77
C VAL A 24 -27.73 27.87 -6.14
N PHE A 25 -27.91 27.07 -7.20
CA PHE A 25 -29.22 26.57 -7.63
C PHE A 25 -29.86 25.64 -6.59
N ALA A 26 -29.08 24.75 -5.99
CA ALA A 26 -29.56 23.85 -4.95
C ALA A 26 -30.01 24.63 -3.70
N THR A 27 -29.24 25.64 -3.28
CA THR A 27 -29.61 26.52 -2.15
C THR A 27 -30.87 27.30 -2.45
N ALA A 28 -30.98 27.86 -3.66
CA ALA A 28 -32.20 28.57 -4.08
C ALA A 28 -33.42 27.65 -4.12
N ALA A 29 -33.29 26.42 -4.59
CA ALA A 29 -34.37 25.43 -4.58
C ALA A 29 -34.80 25.06 -3.14
N LEU A 30 -33.85 24.86 -2.24
CA LEU A 30 -34.15 24.60 -0.82
C LEU A 30 -34.86 25.79 -0.15
N MET A 31 -34.44 27.03 -0.46
CA MET A 31 -35.11 28.22 0.05
C MET A 31 -36.57 28.27 -0.41
N ARG A 32 -36.85 27.93 -1.69
CA ARG A 32 -38.25 27.89 -2.20
C ARG A 32 -39.10 26.82 -1.52
N VAL A 33 -38.52 25.66 -1.30
CA VAL A 33 -39.23 24.56 -0.62
C VAL A 33 -39.60 24.94 0.84
N HIS A 34 -38.70 25.65 1.55
CA HIS A 34 -38.91 26.04 2.93
C HIS A 34 -39.78 27.31 3.10
N ALA A 35 -39.70 28.25 2.18
CA ALA A 35 -40.42 29.53 2.27
C ALA A 35 -41.90 29.41 1.88
N GLY A 36 -42.39 28.26 1.41
CA GLY A 36 -43.74 28.16 0.88
C GLY A 36 -43.92 29.06 -0.34
N SER A 37 -45.14 29.24 -0.80
CA SER A 37 -45.47 30.07 -1.98
C SER A 37 -45.45 31.58 -1.63
N THR A 38 -44.28 32.10 -1.22
CA THR A 38 -44.06 33.55 -1.18
C THR A 38 -43.85 34.00 -2.62
N GLY A 39 -44.55 35.08 -3.03
CA GLY A 39 -44.54 35.58 -4.42
C GLY A 39 -43.18 36.12 -4.95
N ASP A 40 -42.09 35.70 -4.35
CA ASP A 40 -40.73 36.10 -4.71
C ASP A 40 -40.35 35.60 -6.12
N SER A 41 -39.84 36.50 -6.94
CA SER A 41 -39.39 36.12 -8.29
C SER A 41 -38.20 35.17 -8.22
N GLY A 42 -38.06 34.27 -9.19
CA GLY A 42 -36.95 33.29 -9.22
C GLY A 42 -35.57 33.95 -9.16
N ARG A 43 -35.46 35.18 -9.68
CA ARG A 43 -34.24 35.96 -9.68
C ARG A 43 -33.86 36.48 -8.30
N GLU A 44 -34.84 36.91 -7.51
CA GLU A 44 -34.63 37.36 -6.12
C GLU A 44 -34.16 36.24 -5.21
N VAL A 45 -34.75 35.06 -5.32
CA VAL A 45 -34.34 33.88 -4.56
C VAL A 45 -32.93 33.47 -4.93
N LEU A 46 -32.58 33.52 -6.22
CA LEU A 46 -31.22 33.19 -6.70
C LEU A 46 -30.19 34.19 -6.18
N GLN A 47 -30.52 35.49 -6.20
CA GLN A 47 -29.64 36.54 -5.67
C GLN A 47 -29.42 36.38 -4.17
N ARG A 48 -30.48 36.09 -3.38
CA ARG A 48 -30.36 35.84 -1.95
C ARG A 48 -29.50 34.60 -1.67
N ALA A 49 -29.68 33.53 -2.41
CA ALA A 49 -28.85 32.33 -2.30
C ALA A 49 -27.36 32.62 -2.60
N ALA A 50 -27.06 33.41 -3.63
CA ALA A 50 -25.71 33.82 -3.97
C ALA A 50 -25.07 34.69 -2.88
N VAL A 51 -25.84 35.65 -2.31
CA VAL A 51 -25.36 36.51 -1.21
C VAL A 51 -25.07 35.69 0.04
N LEU A 52 -25.93 34.73 0.41
CA LEU A 52 -25.68 33.84 1.55
C LEU A 52 -24.43 33.00 1.39
N LEU A 53 -24.22 32.46 0.19
CA LEU A 53 -23.00 31.70 -0.10
C LEU A 53 -21.74 32.60 -0.09
N LEU A 54 -21.86 33.83 -0.58
CA LEU A 54 -20.75 34.79 -0.51
C LEU A 54 -20.41 35.15 0.94
N GLN A 55 -21.40 35.33 1.80
CA GLN A 55 -21.22 35.57 3.23
C GLN A 55 -20.61 34.35 3.97
N ALA A 56 -20.86 33.14 3.52
CA ALA A 56 -20.26 31.94 4.07
C ALA A 56 -18.77 31.75 3.67
N LEU A 57 -18.29 32.41 2.62
CA LEU A 57 -16.91 32.30 2.13
C LEU A 57 -15.85 32.63 3.18
N PRO A 58 -15.92 33.74 3.96
CA PRO A 58 -14.93 34.03 4.98
C PRO A 58 -14.82 32.92 6.03
N LEU A 59 -15.97 32.39 6.47
CA LEU A 59 -15.98 31.29 7.44
C LEU A 59 -15.44 29.99 6.83
N ALA A 60 -15.77 29.70 5.58
CA ALA A 60 -15.24 28.54 4.86
C ALA A 60 -13.71 28.64 4.68
N LEU A 61 -13.20 29.84 4.35
CA LEU A 61 -11.77 30.09 4.24
C LEU A 61 -11.06 29.94 5.60
N LEU A 62 -11.67 30.49 6.67
CA LEU A 62 -11.13 30.34 8.02
C LEU A 62 -11.08 28.86 8.43
N MET A 63 -12.15 28.11 8.19
CA MET A 63 -12.19 26.66 8.44
C MET A 63 -11.13 25.92 7.59
N PHE A 64 -10.98 26.28 6.34
CA PHE A 64 -9.97 25.69 5.45
C PHE A 64 -8.52 25.92 5.92
N LEU A 65 -8.26 27.09 6.57
CA LEU A 65 -6.95 27.42 7.12
C LEU A 65 -6.68 26.79 8.49
N LEU A 66 -7.73 26.72 9.33
CA LEU A 66 -7.61 26.18 10.69
C LEU A 66 -7.66 24.65 10.74
N PHE A 67 -8.38 24.00 9.83
CA PHE A 67 -8.42 22.55 9.83
C PHE A 67 -7.12 21.98 9.28
N PRO A 68 -6.40 21.14 10.07
CA PRO A 68 -5.21 20.45 9.58
C PRO A 68 -5.59 19.59 8.37
N ARG A 69 -4.85 19.75 7.29
CA ARG A 69 -4.98 18.90 6.11
C ARG A 69 -4.47 17.52 6.45
N LEU A 70 -5.37 16.64 6.86
CA LEU A 70 -5.04 15.23 7.01
C LEU A 70 -4.75 14.66 5.62
N PRO A 71 -3.60 14.01 5.41
CA PRO A 71 -3.25 13.41 4.12
C PRO A 71 -4.03 12.11 3.90
N GLY A 72 -5.36 12.19 3.77
CA GLY A 72 -6.21 11.05 3.48
C GLY A 72 -7.66 11.22 3.96
N PRO A 73 -8.59 10.43 3.46
CA PRO A 73 -9.99 10.46 3.88
C PRO A 73 -10.15 9.98 5.33
N PHE A 74 -11.04 10.62 6.10
CA PHE A 74 -11.31 10.28 7.51
C PHE A 74 -11.76 8.84 7.75
N TRP A 75 -12.32 8.17 6.75
CA TRP A 75 -12.72 6.75 6.79
C TRP A 75 -11.56 5.80 6.45
N GLY A 76 -10.39 6.33 6.12
CA GLY A 76 -9.14 5.59 5.98
C GLY A 76 -8.28 5.58 7.26
N ILE A 77 -8.82 6.07 8.37
CA ILE A 77 -8.13 6.04 9.66
C ILE A 77 -8.19 4.62 10.18
N ALA A 78 -7.09 3.98 10.06
CA ALA A 78 -6.61 2.75 10.65
C ALA A 78 -6.11 1.69 9.65
N ALA A 79 -5.97 2.01 8.37
CA ALA A 79 -4.96 1.33 7.60
C ALA A 79 -3.63 1.96 8.02
N GLY A 80 -3.04 1.47 9.12
CA GLY A 80 -1.66 1.83 9.49
C GLY A 80 -0.76 1.66 8.27
N ASP A 81 0.39 2.33 8.25
CA ASP A 81 1.37 2.32 7.15
C ASP A 81 1.70 0.92 6.57
N SER A 82 1.33 -0.14 7.27
CA SER A 82 1.41 -1.53 6.85
C SER A 82 0.41 -1.95 5.76
N ALA A 83 -0.73 -1.24 5.60
CA ALA A 83 -1.78 -1.62 4.65
C ALA A 83 -1.49 -1.16 3.22
N ARG A 84 -0.57 -0.22 3.03
CA ARG A 84 -0.28 0.33 1.69
C ARG A 84 0.52 -0.58 0.77
N THR A 85 1.22 -1.56 1.29
CA THR A 85 2.14 -2.37 0.47
C THR A 85 1.93 -3.87 0.53
N GLY A 86 1.05 -4.39 1.36
CA GLY A 86 0.89 -5.85 1.54
C GLY A 86 2.12 -6.58 2.11
N LEU A 87 3.23 -5.87 2.38
CA LEU A 87 4.50 -6.40 2.85
C LEU A 87 4.77 -5.93 4.28
N GLY A 88 3.92 -6.33 5.22
CA GLY A 88 4.08 -6.03 6.65
C GLY A 88 5.08 -6.96 7.36
N ASP A 89 5.55 -6.54 8.54
CA ASP A 89 6.34 -7.39 9.45
C ASP A 89 5.45 -8.37 10.23
N GLU A 90 4.15 -8.26 10.06
CA GLU A 90 3.12 -9.08 10.70
C GLU A 90 2.02 -9.39 9.70
N MET A 91 1.49 -10.60 9.74
CA MET A 91 0.35 -11.05 8.94
C MET A 91 -0.66 -11.75 9.84
N THR A 92 -1.86 -11.22 9.90
CA THR A 92 -3.00 -11.85 10.59
C THR A 92 -3.97 -12.38 9.54
N PRO A 93 -4.26 -13.69 9.51
CA PRO A 93 -5.32 -14.23 8.64
C PRO A 93 -6.65 -13.54 8.95
N GLY A 94 -7.30 -12.99 7.91
CA GLY A 94 -8.53 -12.19 8.04
C GLY A 94 -8.34 -10.70 7.76
N ASP A 95 -7.19 -10.12 8.08
CA ASP A 95 -6.88 -8.71 7.77
C ASP A 95 -6.47 -8.52 6.30
N ILE A 96 -6.29 -9.64 5.58
CA ILE A 96 -5.87 -9.66 4.16
C ILE A 96 -6.96 -9.12 3.23
N SER A 97 -8.22 -9.09 3.66
CA SER A 97 -9.34 -8.66 2.82
C SER A 97 -9.20 -7.21 2.32
N ASP A 98 -8.60 -6.35 3.13
CA ASP A 98 -8.40 -4.94 2.78
C ASP A 98 -7.13 -4.68 1.96
N LEU A 99 -6.18 -5.62 1.97
CA LEU A 99 -4.91 -5.53 1.24
C LEU A 99 -5.05 -5.88 -0.26
N SER A 100 -6.08 -6.60 -0.63
CA SER A 100 -6.29 -7.07 -2.01
C SER A 100 -6.86 -6.00 -2.95
N VAL A 101 -7.17 -4.81 -2.45
CA VAL A 101 -7.89 -3.76 -3.20
C VAL A 101 -6.99 -2.69 -3.80
N SER A 102 -5.70 -2.61 -3.41
CA SER A 102 -4.79 -1.64 -4.02
C SER A 102 -4.37 -2.09 -5.42
N GLY A 103 -4.74 -1.32 -6.44
CA GLY A 103 -4.26 -1.47 -7.81
C GLY A 103 -2.91 -0.78 -8.07
N ASP A 104 -2.23 -0.30 -7.04
CA ASP A 104 -0.97 0.42 -7.16
C ASP A 104 0.16 -0.51 -7.59
N VAL A 105 1.07 0.02 -8.40
CA VAL A 105 2.25 -0.73 -8.82
C VAL A 105 3.22 -0.84 -7.65
N ALA A 106 3.45 -2.07 -7.15
CA ALA A 106 4.40 -2.31 -6.09
C ALA A 106 5.86 -2.30 -6.59
N PHE A 107 6.11 -2.84 -7.78
CA PHE A 107 7.41 -2.86 -8.41
C PHE A 107 7.32 -3.10 -9.92
N ARG A 108 8.40 -2.79 -10.63
CA ARG A 108 8.56 -3.05 -12.08
C ARG A 108 9.79 -3.91 -12.32
N VAL A 109 9.71 -4.81 -13.29
CA VAL A 109 10.84 -5.71 -13.63
C VAL A 109 11.15 -5.62 -15.10
N ARG A 110 12.45 -5.50 -15.39
CA ARG A 110 13.02 -5.61 -16.73
C ARG A 110 13.94 -6.82 -16.79
N PHE A 111 13.59 -7.82 -17.55
CA PHE A 111 14.43 -8.98 -17.80
C PHE A 111 15.47 -8.68 -18.88
N PHE A 112 16.68 -9.22 -18.75
CA PHE A 112 17.76 -9.06 -19.73
C PHE A 112 17.91 -10.27 -20.65
N GLY A 113 17.07 -11.28 -20.48
CA GLY A 113 16.99 -12.50 -21.28
C GLY A 113 15.55 -12.92 -21.55
N PRO A 114 15.31 -14.17 -21.90
CA PRO A 114 13.97 -14.69 -22.09
C PRO A 114 13.15 -14.58 -20.83
N LEU A 115 11.87 -14.22 -21.01
CA LEU A 115 10.92 -14.08 -19.91
C LEU A 115 10.64 -15.46 -19.29
N PRO A 116 10.88 -15.67 -17.99
CA PRO A 116 10.56 -16.94 -17.35
C PRO A 116 9.06 -17.25 -17.45
N PRO A 117 8.67 -18.50 -17.55
CA PRO A 117 7.25 -18.88 -17.55
C PRO A 117 6.58 -18.47 -16.24
N PRO A 118 5.26 -18.19 -16.23
CA PRO A 118 4.54 -17.70 -15.04
C PRO A 118 4.75 -18.55 -13.79
N ALA A 119 4.82 -19.88 -13.93
CA ALA A 119 5.05 -20.80 -12.83
C ALA A 119 6.42 -20.63 -12.12
N LEU A 120 7.39 -20.00 -12.76
CA LEU A 120 8.73 -19.72 -12.22
C LEU A 120 8.89 -18.23 -11.81
N ARG A 121 7.82 -17.44 -11.80
CA ARG A 121 7.84 -16.03 -11.41
C ARG A 121 7.34 -15.82 -9.98
N TYR A 122 7.84 -16.57 -9.04
CA TYR A 122 7.56 -16.34 -7.63
C TYR A 122 8.43 -15.18 -7.12
N TRP A 123 7.80 -14.17 -6.56
CA TRP A 123 8.47 -12.99 -6.01
C TRP A 123 8.51 -13.09 -4.49
N ARG A 124 9.71 -13.33 -3.97
CA ARG A 124 9.92 -13.50 -2.54
C ARG A 124 9.87 -12.14 -1.83
N GLY A 125 8.92 -12.01 -0.92
CA GLY A 125 8.81 -10.92 0.03
C GLY A 125 9.35 -11.28 1.42
N PRO A 126 8.92 -10.58 2.48
CA PRO A 126 9.28 -10.90 3.85
C PRO A 126 8.79 -12.31 4.24
N VAL A 127 9.63 -13.05 4.96
CA VAL A 127 9.30 -14.37 5.50
C VAL A 127 9.00 -14.22 6.99
N LEU A 128 7.91 -14.80 7.45
CA LEU A 128 7.43 -14.75 8.81
C LEU A 128 7.60 -16.14 9.45
N HIS A 129 8.20 -16.20 10.62
CA HIS A 129 8.55 -17.48 11.28
C HIS A 129 7.83 -17.68 12.62
N GLU A 130 7.48 -16.60 13.32
CA GLU A 130 6.85 -16.70 14.63
C GLU A 130 5.32 -16.61 14.49
N PHE A 131 4.63 -17.66 14.95
CA PHE A 131 3.19 -17.68 15.04
C PHE A 131 2.75 -17.65 16.51
N ASP A 132 1.87 -16.72 16.88
CA ASP A 132 1.35 -16.56 18.24
C ASP A 132 -0.02 -17.22 18.47
N GLY A 133 -0.54 -17.94 17.47
CA GLY A 133 -1.89 -18.53 17.47
C GLY A 133 -2.89 -17.72 16.65
N ARG A 134 -2.57 -16.49 16.29
CA ARG A 134 -3.41 -15.60 15.48
C ARG A 134 -2.64 -14.92 14.36
N SER A 135 -1.46 -14.39 14.67
CA SER A 135 -0.66 -13.60 13.76
C SER A 135 0.71 -14.23 13.52
N TRP A 136 1.18 -14.11 12.29
CA TRP A 136 2.54 -14.45 11.91
C TRP A 136 3.41 -13.21 12.01
N ARG A 137 4.57 -13.35 12.62
CA ARG A 137 5.54 -12.25 12.81
C ARG A 137 6.93 -12.66 12.38
N ARG A 138 7.73 -11.66 12.12
CA ARG A 138 9.14 -11.84 11.91
C ARG A 138 9.86 -12.03 13.25
N PRO A 139 10.83 -12.98 13.36
CA PRO A 139 11.61 -13.13 14.57
C PRO A 139 12.42 -11.86 14.86
N ARG A 140 12.44 -11.45 16.12
CA ARG A 140 13.27 -10.34 16.57
C ARG A 140 14.73 -10.74 16.54
N ALA A 141 15.51 -10.17 15.61
CA ALA A 141 16.98 -10.17 15.58
C ALA A 141 17.66 -11.51 15.87
N GLN A 142 17.25 -12.60 15.22
CA GLN A 142 18.02 -13.84 15.26
C GLN A 142 18.93 -13.89 14.03
N SER A 143 20.24 -13.88 14.27
CA SER A 143 21.24 -14.10 13.22
C SER A 143 21.49 -15.58 13.10
N PHE A 144 20.88 -16.20 12.10
CA PHE A 144 21.23 -17.58 11.72
C PHE A 144 22.29 -17.57 10.62
N PRO A 145 23.14 -18.60 10.54
CA PRO A 145 24.10 -18.71 9.45
C PRO A 145 23.39 -18.84 8.12
N GLU A 146 24.00 -18.29 7.10
CA GLU A 146 23.49 -18.38 5.73
C GLU A 146 23.37 -19.85 5.30
N GLN A 147 22.23 -20.19 4.70
CA GLN A 147 21.96 -21.55 4.22
C GLN A 147 22.66 -21.79 2.89
N PRO A 148 23.34 -22.95 2.72
CA PRO A 148 23.88 -23.33 1.42
C PRO A 148 22.75 -23.59 0.41
N VAL A 149 22.94 -23.10 -0.80
CA VAL A 149 22.00 -23.26 -1.91
C VAL A 149 22.71 -23.90 -3.09
N GLU A 150 22.15 -24.97 -3.61
CA GLU A 150 22.56 -25.54 -4.89
C GLU A 150 21.64 -24.99 -5.98
N TYR A 151 22.19 -24.16 -6.85
CA TYR A 151 21.44 -23.60 -7.97
C TYR A 151 21.38 -24.59 -9.13
N VAL A 152 20.21 -24.69 -9.79
CA VAL A 152 19.96 -25.65 -10.86
C VAL A 152 19.41 -24.93 -12.09
N GLY A 153 19.97 -25.23 -13.26
CA GLY A 153 19.53 -24.69 -14.54
C GLY A 153 20.08 -23.31 -14.87
N GLU A 154 19.40 -22.60 -15.76
CA GLU A 154 19.84 -21.30 -16.26
C GLU A 154 19.44 -20.17 -15.30
N PRO A 155 20.35 -19.20 -15.08
CA PRO A 155 20.05 -18.02 -14.30
C PRO A 155 19.12 -17.06 -15.06
N VAL A 156 18.40 -16.25 -14.30
CA VAL A 156 17.61 -15.15 -14.81
C VAL A 156 18.20 -13.83 -14.35
N ASP A 157 18.69 -13.05 -15.32
CA ASP A 157 19.20 -11.70 -15.08
C ASP A 157 18.07 -10.66 -15.25
N TYR A 158 17.89 -9.80 -14.26
CA TYR A 158 16.85 -8.79 -14.31
C TYR A 158 17.22 -7.56 -13.48
N GLN A 159 16.50 -6.49 -13.77
CA GLN A 159 16.49 -5.28 -12.95
C GLN A 159 15.10 -5.12 -12.34
N ILE A 160 15.05 -4.97 -11.05
CA ILE A 160 13.80 -4.65 -10.33
C ILE A 160 13.86 -3.20 -9.86
N THR A 161 12.77 -2.48 -10.05
CA THR A 161 12.55 -1.12 -9.56
C THR A 161 11.38 -1.16 -8.58
N LEU A 162 11.66 -0.89 -7.31
CA LEU A 162 10.70 -0.90 -6.22
C LEU A 162 10.15 0.50 -5.98
N GLU A 163 8.85 0.60 -5.79
CA GLU A 163 8.24 1.81 -5.27
C GLU A 163 8.55 1.98 -3.76
N PRO A 164 8.49 3.20 -3.20
CA PRO A 164 8.75 3.44 -1.79
C PRO A 164 7.82 2.61 -0.90
N THR A 165 8.39 1.83 0.01
CA THR A 165 7.63 0.95 0.91
C THR A 165 7.79 1.32 2.38
N ASP A 166 8.72 2.22 2.70
CA ASP A 166 9.19 2.52 4.06
C ASP A 166 9.65 1.26 4.82
N ARG A 167 10.05 0.21 4.08
CA ARG A 167 10.52 -1.08 4.59
C ARG A 167 11.87 -1.43 3.96
N PRO A 168 12.70 -2.24 4.63
CA PRO A 168 14.01 -2.61 4.09
C PRO A 168 13.96 -3.80 3.12
N TRP A 169 12.77 -4.30 2.77
CA TRP A 169 12.61 -5.51 1.97
C TRP A 169 12.81 -5.24 0.48
N ILE A 170 13.72 -5.99 -0.14
CA ILE A 170 13.89 -6.01 -1.59
C ILE A 170 13.25 -7.29 -2.11
N THR A 171 12.18 -7.12 -2.87
CA THR A 171 11.55 -8.25 -3.55
C THR A 171 12.47 -8.83 -4.61
N ALA A 172 12.68 -10.13 -4.59
CA ALA A 172 13.51 -10.83 -5.55
C ALA A 172 12.78 -12.01 -6.20
N LEU A 173 13.23 -12.41 -7.39
CA LEU A 173 12.72 -13.60 -8.06
C LEU A 173 13.24 -14.83 -7.33
N ASP A 174 12.41 -15.40 -6.49
CA ASP A 174 12.66 -16.52 -5.59
C ASP A 174 14.00 -16.41 -4.82
N VAL A 175 15.02 -17.22 -5.12
CA VAL A 175 16.30 -17.18 -4.41
C VAL A 175 17.35 -16.45 -5.25
N PRO A 176 17.72 -15.23 -4.84
CA PRO A 176 18.76 -14.47 -5.51
C PRO A 176 20.14 -15.10 -5.27
N ALA A 177 20.92 -15.19 -6.34
CA ALA A 177 22.31 -15.67 -6.33
C ALA A 177 23.32 -14.51 -6.35
N GLU A 178 22.99 -13.43 -7.08
CA GLU A 178 23.83 -12.25 -7.17
C GLU A 178 23.01 -10.98 -6.96
N TRP A 179 23.56 -10.06 -6.18
CA TRP A 179 22.99 -8.76 -5.86
C TRP A 179 24.08 -7.74 -5.57
N PRO A 180 23.80 -6.42 -5.59
CA PRO A 180 24.79 -5.40 -5.26
C PRO A 180 25.09 -5.42 -3.75
N ALA A 181 26.18 -6.08 -3.35
CA ALA A 181 26.54 -6.36 -1.95
C ALA A 181 26.67 -5.12 -1.04
N ARG A 182 26.89 -3.91 -1.62
CA ARG A 182 26.92 -2.64 -0.86
C ARG A 182 25.52 -2.10 -0.57
N GLN A 183 24.51 -2.56 -1.29
CA GLN A 183 23.14 -2.03 -1.23
C GLN A 183 22.14 -3.04 -0.62
N ALA A 184 22.54 -4.31 -0.52
CA ALA A 184 21.69 -5.36 0.01
C ALA A 184 22.53 -6.50 0.61
N TYR A 185 21.91 -7.25 1.49
CA TYR A 185 22.41 -8.53 1.97
C TYR A 185 21.29 -9.57 1.92
N ARG A 186 21.65 -10.84 1.83
CA ARG A 186 20.70 -11.95 1.88
C ARG A 186 20.63 -12.49 3.30
N SER A 187 19.42 -12.64 3.83
CA SER A 187 19.18 -13.27 5.11
C SER A 187 19.19 -14.80 5.00
N TYR A 188 19.19 -15.48 6.14
CA TYR A 188 19.20 -16.95 6.21
C TYR A 188 17.98 -17.61 5.55
N ASP A 189 16.87 -16.90 5.42
CA ASP A 189 15.62 -17.30 4.78
C ASP A 189 15.51 -16.84 3.31
N PHE A 190 16.65 -16.49 2.73
CA PHE A 190 16.81 -16.07 1.34
C PHE A 190 16.15 -14.75 0.94
N GLN A 191 15.74 -13.94 1.90
CA GLN A 191 15.26 -12.59 1.63
C GLN A 191 16.42 -11.65 1.30
N LEU A 192 16.22 -10.72 0.39
CA LEU A 192 17.09 -9.57 0.23
C LEU A 192 16.62 -8.42 1.11
N VAL A 193 17.57 -7.83 1.83
CA VAL A 193 17.32 -6.76 2.80
C VAL A 193 18.25 -5.60 2.50
N ALA A 194 17.70 -4.40 2.37
CA ALA A 194 18.46 -3.18 2.26
C ALA A 194 18.98 -2.75 3.64
N PRO A 195 20.14 -2.08 3.74
CA PRO A 195 20.66 -1.56 5.01
C PRO A 195 19.79 -0.48 5.64
N ARG A 196 18.94 0.15 4.85
CA ARG A 196 18.02 1.22 5.25
C ARG A 196 16.64 0.97 4.67
N ARG A 197 15.62 1.65 5.21
CA ARG A 197 14.26 1.64 4.67
C ARG A 197 14.24 2.24 3.28
N LEU A 198 13.42 1.69 2.41
CA LEU A 198 13.21 2.15 1.04
C LEU A 198 12.17 3.29 1.04
N THR A 199 12.64 4.51 1.27
CA THR A 199 11.81 5.73 1.27
C THR A 199 11.65 6.34 -0.11
N ASP A 200 12.50 5.92 -1.05
CA ASP A 200 12.55 6.42 -2.42
C ASP A 200 12.50 5.26 -3.41
N VAL A 201 12.12 5.56 -4.66
CA VAL A 201 12.17 4.59 -5.76
C VAL A 201 13.59 4.06 -5.89
N SER A 202 13.74 2.75 -5.74
CA SER A 202 15.04 2.10 -5.69
C SER A 202 15.15 1.00 -6.75
N SER A 203 16.31 0.91 -7.41
CA SER A 203 16.52 -0.04 -8.50
C SER A 203 17.72 -0.95 -8.21
N TYR A 204 17.52 -2.25 -8.40
CA TYR A 204 18.54 -3.27 -8.13
C TYR A 204 18.69 -4.19 -9.34
N ARG A 205 19.93 -4.45 -9.73
CA ARG A 205 20.25 -5.49 -10.71
C ARG A 205 20.54 -6.78 -9.98
N LEU A 206 19.78 -7.82 -10.32
CA LEU A 206 19.78 -9.11 -9.63
C LEU A 206 19.93 -10.24 -10.62
N ARG A 207 20.50 -11.35 -10.12
CA ARG A 207 20.50 -12.66 -10.79
C ARG A 207 19.90 -13.68 -9.86
N SER A 208 18.91 -14.43 -10.33
CA SER A 208 18.24 -15.47 -9.56
C SER A 208 18.18 -16.78 -10.32
N TYR A 209 18.08 -17.86 -9.58
CA TYR A 209 17.81 -19.19 -10.12
C TYR A 209 16.43 -19.65 -9.67
N PRO A 210 15.46 -19.75 -10.59
CA PRO A 210 14.11 -20.22 -10.24
C PRO A 210 14.05 -21.69 -9.82
N ARG A 211 15.14 -22.43 -10.05
CA ARG A 211 15.29 -23.81 -9.60
C ARG A 211 16.51 -23.93 -8.72
N TYR A 212 16.34 -24.48 -7.53
CA TYR A 212 17.40 -24.64 -6.56
C TYR A 212 17.05 -25.76 -5.57
N VAL A 213 18.05 -26.21 -4.82
CA VAL A 213 17.89 -27.10 -3.68
C VAL A 213 18.51 -26.39 -2.46
N ALA A 214 17.72 -26.22 -1.43
CA ALA A 214 18.13 -25.58 -0.18
C ALA A 214 17.60 -26.33 1.03
N GLY A 215 18.10 -26.03 2.24
CA GLY A 215 17.60 -26.58 3.49
C GLY A 215 17.96 -28.04 3.74
N LYS A 216 18.96 -28.61 3.02
CA LYS A 216 19.40 -30.00 3.24
C LYS A 216 19.94 -30.22 4.66
N ALA A 217 20.47 -29.21 5.31
CA ALA A 217 21.03 -29.26 6.66
C ALA A 217 20.57 -28.04 7.46
N LEU A 218 19.32 -28.06 7.95
CA LEU A 218 18.82 -26.99 8.80
C LEU A 218 19.49 -27.05 10.19
N PRO A 219 20.01 -25.91 10.71
CA PRO A 219 20.49 -25.79 12.06
C PRO A 219 19.40 -26.24 13.07
N GLN A 220 19.81 -26.93 14.14
CA GLN A 220 18.86 -27.40 15.16
C GLN A 220 18.06 -26.27 15.78
N THR A 221 18.68 -25.10 15.98
CA THR A 221 18.03 -23.90 16.49
C THR A 221 16.89 -23.42 15.60
N LEU A 222 17.10 -23.39 14.27
CA LEU A 222 16.08 -23.01 13.31
C LEU A 222 14.96 -24.05 13.27
N ARG A 223 15.31 -25.35 13.24
CA ARG A 223 14.34 -26.42 13.29
C ARG A 223 13.46 -26.34 14.55
N ALA A 224 14.06 -26.09 15.72
CA ALA A 224 13.33 -25.95 16.97
C ALA A 224 12.38 -24.75 16.99
N THR A 225 12.76 -23.65 16.33
CA THR A 225 11.90 -22.46 16.21
C THR A 225 10.73 -22.74 15.29
N ASP A 226 10.99 -23.29 14.11
CA ASP A 226 9.96 -23.45 13.06
C ASP A 226 8.98 -24.63 13.36
N THR A 227 9.38 -25.57 14.24
CA THR A 227 8.51 -26.69 14.66
C THR A 227 7.91 -26.52 16.05
N ARG A 228 7.99 -25.36 16.64
CA ARG A 228 7.49 -25.09 17.98
C ARG A 228 5.96 -25.11 18.02
N TRP A 229 5.39 -26.05 18.75
CA TRP A 229 3.96 -26.10 19.01
C TRP A 229 3.54 -25.02 20.00
N LEU A 230 2.41 -24.36 19.69
CA LEU A 230 1.80 -23.41 20.63
C LEU A 230 0.82 -24.16 21.54
N PRO A 231 0.94 -24.04 22.87
CA PRO A 231 0.06 -24.74 23.81
C PRO A 231 -1.43 -24.42 23.67
N SER A 232 -1.77 -23.27 23.06
CA SER A 232 -3.16 -22.82 22.89
C SER A 232 -3.89 -23.36 21.66
N THR A 233 -3.21 -24.09 20.77
CA THR A 233 -3.85 -24.68 19.58
C THR A 233 -4.42 -26.07 19.81
N THR A 234 -4.30 -26.60 21.03
CA THR A 234 -4.88 -27.91 21.45
C THR A 234 -6.23 -27.68 22.14
N LYS A 235 -7.23 -27.18 21.40
CA LYS A 235 -8.64 -27.28 21.83
C LYS A 235 -9.47 -27.75 20.68
#